data_f966b4b2bab6358a6555aed8f292841c
#
_entry.id   f966b4b2bab6358a6555aed8f292841c
#
_cell.length_a   1.000
_cell.length_b   1.000
_cell.length_c   1.000
_cell.angle_alpha   90.00
_cell.angle_beta   90.00
_cell.angle_gamma   90.00
#
_symmetry.space_group_name_H-M   'P 1'
#
loop_
_entity.id
_entity.type
_entity.pdbx_description
1 polymer ?
#
loop_
_entity_poly.entity_id
_entity_poly.type
_entity_poly.pdbx_seq_one_letter_code
_entity_poly.pdbx_strand_id
1 'polypeptide(L)'
;MKNSVLENRPELRREIEKVAEVAGYLWEKGWAERNGGNIVVNVTEYVDDKMKTMPAIAPKVPMAQELPNLKGCWFFCKGTNRRMRDLARYPMENGSIIRICDDCESYEIVADNPVKPTSELASHLAMHSLMIERGNGYKASLHTHPIELVAMTHHRPFLAKDVLTRLLWSMIPETRAFCPKGLGIIPYAMPSSTALADATVAQLDEYDVVM
;
A
#
# COMPACT_ATOMS: atom_id res chain seq x y z
N MET A 1 -5.22 -27.57 16.14
CA MET A 1 -4.66 -26.94 14.94
C MET A 1 -5.26 -25.55 14.87
N LYS A 2 -4.46 -24.49 14.80
CA LYS A 2 -5.00 -23.15 14.54
C LYS A 2 -5.53 -23.16 13.10
N ASN A 3 -6.82 -22.89 12.92
CA ASN A 3 -7.38 -22.72 11.57
C ASN A 3 -6.68 -21.54 10.91
N SER A 4 -6.08 -21.76 9.74
CA SER A 4 -5.43 -20.68 8.97
C SER A 4 -6.49 -19.63 8.59
N VAL A 5 -6.08 -18.36 8.60
CA VAL A 5 -6.94 -17.25 8.15
C VAL A 5 -7.46 -17.48 6.73
N LEU A 6 -6.70 -18.18 5.89
CA LEU A 6 -7.11 -18.52 4.51
C LEU A 6 -7.90 -19.82 4.38
N GLU A 7 -8.15 -20.54 5.49
CA GLU A 7 -8.91 -21.79 5.45
C GLU A 7 -10.36 -21.53 5.06
N ASN A 8 -10.83 -22.23 4.02
CA ASN A 8 -12.17 -22.07 3.43
C ASN A 8 -12.50 -20.66 2.88
N ARG A 9 -11.46 -19.86 2.53
CA ARG A 9 -11.61 -18.52 1.93
C ARG A 9 -10.86 -18.41 0.60
N PRO A 10 -11.36 -19.06 -0.46
CA PRO A 10 -10.67 -19.12 -1.75
C PRO A 10 -10.55 -17.74 -2.43
N GLU A 11 -11.51 -16.84 -2.24
CA GLU A 11 -11.49 -15.50 -2.81
C GLU A 11 -10.42 -14.62 -2.15
N LEU A 12 -10.34 -14.61 -0.82
CA LEU A 12 -9.28 -13.93 -0.09
C LEU A 12 -7.90 -14.48 -0.47
N ARG A 13 -7.79 -15.81 -0.58
CA ARG A 13 -6.54 -16.46 -1.03
C ARG A 13 -6.14 -15.96 -2.41
N ARG A 14 -7.07 -15.95 -3.37
CA ARG A 14 -6.81 -15.48 -4.74
C ARG A 14 -6.36 -14.02 -4.77
N GLU A 15 -6.95 -13.17 -3.92
CA GLU A 15 -6.56 -11.78 -3.85
C GLU A 15 -5.13 -11.60 -3.32
N ILE A 16 -4.75 -12.37 -2.29
CA ILE A 16 -3.39 -12.39 -1.77
C ILE A 16 -2.40 -12.96 -2.79
N GLU A 17 -2.80 -13.96 -3.59
CA GLU A 17 -1.98 -14.50 -4.69
C GLU A 17 -1.71 -13.46 -5.78
N LYS A 18 -2.68 -12.60 -6.12
CA LYS A 18 -2.45 -11.46 -7.03
C LYS A 18 -1.44 -10.45 -6.45
N VAL A 19 -1.51 -10.19 -5.15
CA VAL A 19 -0.50 -9.34 -4.48
C VAL A 19 0.89 -9.97 -4.58
N ALA A 20 0.99 -11.28 -4.36
CA ALA A 20 2.24 -12.02 -4.50
C ALA A 20 2.79 -11.96 -5.94
N GLU A 21 1.93 -12.09 -6.94
CA GLU A 21 2.30 -11.98 -8.35
C GLU A 21 2.88 -10.59 -8.67
N VAL A 22 2.19 -9.51 -8.26
CA VAL A 22 2.67 -8.14 -8.45
C VAL A 22 3.99 -7.91 -7.72
N ALA A 23 4.15 -8.42 -6.49
CA ALA A 23 5.40 -8.34 -5.75
C ALA A 23 6.57 -9.02 -6.51
N GLY A 24 6.29 -10.13 -7.20
CA GLY A 24 7.24 -10.80 -8.09
C GLY A 24 7.69 -9.92 -9.25
N TYR A 25 6.74 -9.31 -9.94
CA TYR A 25 7.05 -8.39 -11.06
C TYR A 25 7.89 -7.20 -10.63
N LEU A 26 7.60 -6.60 -9.48
CA LEU A 26 8.38 -5.47 -8.95
C LEU A 26 9.80 -5.88 -8.58
N TRP A 27 9.97 -7.08 -8.02
CA TRP A 27 11.30 -7.62 -7.72
C TRP A 27 12.09 -7.90 -9.00
N GLU A 28 11.48 -8.54 -9.98
CA GLU A 28 12.13 -8.88 -11.26
C GLU A 28 12.55 -7.63 -12.05
N LYS A 29 11.75 -6.56 -11.98
CA LYS A 29 12.08 -5.27 -12.58
C LYS A 29 13.17 -4.50 -11.83
N GLY A 30 13.57 -4.92 -10.64
CA GLY A 30 14.50 -4.19 -9.80
C GLY A 30 13.90 -2.94 -9.14
N TRP A 31 12.58 -2.84 -9.09
CA TRP A 31 11.86 -1.69 -8.54
C TRP A 31 11.54 -1.82 -7.04
N ALA A 32 12.05 -2.83 -6.41
CA ALA A 32 11.84 -3.13 -4.99
C ALA A 32 13.12 -3.73 -4.39
N GLU A 33 14.18 -2.94 -4.36
CA GLU A 33 15.49 -3.37 -3.87
C GLU A 33 15.44 -3.70 -2.37
N ARG A 34 16.20 -4.71 -1.95
CA ARG A 34 16.31 -5.16 -0.56
C ARG A 34 14.91 -5.38 0.05
N ASN A 35 14.51 -4.56 1.04
CA ASN A 35 13.19 -4.56 1.67
C ASN A 35 12.31 -3.36 1.23
N GLY A 36 12.76 -2.61 0.24
CA GLY A 36 12.03 -1.47 -0.33
C GLY A 36 10.72 -1.87 -0.99
N GLY A 37 9.90 -0.87 -1.26
CA GLY A 37 8.56 -1.05 -1.80
C GLY A 37 7.54 -1.65 -0.83
N ASN A 38 6.28 -1.29 -1.01
CA ASN A 38 5.18 -1.73 -0.16
C ASN A 38 3.92 -1.96 -0.99
N ILE A 39 3.10 -2.90 -0.57
CA ILE A 39 1.77 -3.14 -1.12
C ILE A 39 0.81 -3.25 0.06
N VAL A 40 -0.30 -2.52 0.00
CA VAL A 40 -1.42 -2.64 0.93
C VAL A 40 -2.70 -2.74 0.12
N VAL A 41 -3.52 -3.75 0.41
CA VAL A 41 -4.76 -4.02 -0.31
C VAL A 41 -5.92 -4.10 0.68
N ASN A 42 -7.01 -3.40 0.39
CA ASN A 42 -8.25 -3.50 1.14
C ASN A 42 -8.92 -4.84 0.78
N VAL A 43 -9.01 -5.73 1.77
CA VAL A 43 -9.59 -7.07 1.64
C VAL A 43 -10.93 -7.22 2.38
N THR A 44 -11.54 -6.11 2.79
CA THR A 44 -12.76 -6.08 3.60
C THR A 44 -13.91 -6.90 2.98
N GLU A 45 -14.06 -6.84 1.65
CA GLU A 45 -15.12 -7.55 0.93
C GLU A 45 -14.99 -9.10 0.97
N TYR A 46 -13.80 -9.61 1.28
CA TYR A 46 -13.52 -11.05 1.39
C TYR A 46 -13.62 -11.58 2.84
N VAL A 47 -13.98 -10.72 3.79
CA VAL A 47 -14.03 -11.07 5.22
C VAL A 47 -15.42 -11.60 5.58
N ASP A 48 -15.47 -12.87 5.95
CA ASP A 48 -16.69 -13.53 6.44
C ASP A 48 -16.92 -13.28 7.95
N ASP A 49 -18.10 -13.65 8.46
CA ASP A 49 -18.45 -13.44 9.87
C ASP A 49 -17.57 -14.27 10.83
N LYS A 50 -17.06 -15.42 10.39
CA LYS A 50 -16.11 -16.21 11.18
C LYS A 50 -14.78 -15.48 11.33
N MET A 51 -14.30 -14.86 10.25
CA MET A 51 -13.06 -14.07 10.28
C MET A 51 -13.19 -12.84 11.16
N LYS A 52 -14.34 -12.16 11.15
CA LYS A 52 -14.61 -11.01 12.03
C LYS A 52 -14.48 -11.35 13.52
N THR A 53 -14.80 -12.59 13.89
CA THR A 53 -14.70 -13.07 15.27
C THR A 53 -13.36 -13.72 15.62
N MET A 54 -12.43 -13.82 14.67
CA MET A 54 -11.10 -14.36 14.95
C MET A 54 -10.33 -13.45 15.92
N PRO A 55 -9.66 -14.02 16.92
CA PRO A 55 -8.86 -13.24 17.85
C PRO A 55 -7.65 -12.64 17.16
N ALA A 56 -7.26 -11.46 17.58
CA ALA A 56 -5.96 -10.88 17.25
C ALA A 56 -4.84 -11.75 17.83
N ILE A 57 -3.74 -11.86 17.08
CA ILE A 57 -2.56 -12.65 17.48
C ILE A 57 -1.47 -11.82 18.16
N ALA A 58 -1.67 -10.50 18.24
CA ALA A 58 -0.78 -9.56 18.88
C ALA A 58 -1.61 -8.46 19.58
N PRO A 59 -1.02 -7.74 20.55
CA PRO A 59 -1.65 -6.57 21.15
C PRO A 59 -2.05 -5.54 20.09
N LYS A 60 -3.14 -4.80 20.37
CA LYS A 60 -3.60 -3.66 19.59
C LYS A 60 -2.48 -2.64 19.40
N VAL A 61 -2.32 -2.14 18.20
CA VAL A 61 -1.27 -1.19 17.83
C VAL A 61 -1.91 0.16 17.48
N PRO A 62 -1.45 1.28 18.09
CA PRO A 62 -1.96 2.60 17.72
C PRO A 62 -1.55 2.97 16.30
N MET A 63 -2.44 3.66 15.59
CA MET A 63 -2.17 4.29 14.30
C MET A 63 -1.56 5.68 14.51
N ALA A 64 -0.91 6.21 13.48
CA ALA A 64 -0.31 7.54 13.52
C ALA A 64 -1.36 8.67 13.50
N GLN A 65 -2.56 8.38 13.02
CA GLN A 65 -3.68 9.31 12.93
C GLN A 65 -5.02 8.57 13.00
N GLU A 66 -6.05 9.25 13.42
CA GLU A 66 -7.43 8.77 13.38
C GLU A 66 -7.95 8.77 11.93
N LEU A 67 -8.58 7.66 11.51
CA LEU A 67 -9.15 7.51 10.16
C LEU A 67 -10.57 6.91 10.25
N PRO A 68 -11.59 7.73 10.54
CA PRO A 68 -12.95 7.26 10.85
C PRO A 68 -13.60 6.45 9.72
N ASN A 69 -13.32 6.79 8.47
CA ASN A 69 -13.86 6.09 7.30
C ASN A 69 -13.22 4.72 7.03
N LEU A 70 -12.16 4.35 7.77
CA LEU A 70 -11.58 3.02 7.75
C LEU A 70 -12.11 2.09 8.84
N LYS A 71 -13.05 2.55 9.67
CA LYS A 71 -13.63 1.74 10.73
C LYS A 71 -14.05 0.35 10.23
N GLY A 72 -13.53 -0.69 10.87
CA GLY A 72 -13.84 -2.08 10.54
C GLY A 72 -13.30 -2.56 9.20
N CYS A 73 -12.51 -1.77 8.48
CA CYS A 73 -11.83 -2.21 7.28
C CYS A 73 -10.70 -3.20 7.58
N TRP A 74 -10.46 -4.07 6.61
CA TRP A 74 -9.42 -5.08 6.67
C TRP A 74 -8.43 -4.90 5.53
N PHE A 75 -7.15 -5.03 5.84
CA PHE A 75 -6.09 -4.84 4.86
C PHE A 75 -5.10 -6.00 4.89
N PHE A 76 -4.69 -6.47 3.71
CA PHE A 76 -3.48 -7.25 3.58
C PHE A 76 -2.31 -6.30 3.31
N CYS A 77 -1.25 -6.40 4.12
CA CYS A 77 -0.10 -5.50 4.09
C CYS A 77 1.19 -6.29 3.96
N LYS A 78 2.10 -5.86 3.09
CA LYS A 78 3.48 -6.34 3.13
C LYS A 78 4.07 -6.08 4.50
N GLY A 79 4.84 -7.03 5.03
CA GLY A 79 5.51 -6.90 6.32
C GLY A 79 6.71 -5.93 6.30
N THR A 80 6.92 -5.24 7.43
CA THR A 80 8.13 -4.43 7.61
C THR A 80 9.38 -5.31 7.53
N ASN A 81 10.46 -4.80 6.95
CA ASN A 81 11.72 -5.52 6.73
C ASN A 81 11.59 -6.80 5.88
N ARG A 82 10.44 -7.03 5.23
CA ARG A 82 10.24 -8.14 4.30
C ARG A 82 10.55 -7.69 2.87
N ARG A 83 11.02 -8.62 2.05
CA ARG A 83 11.36 -8.35 0.64
C ARG A 83 10.18 -8.70 -0.26
N MET A 84 10.01 -7.97 -1.36
CA MET A 84 8.99 -8.30 -2.37
C MET A 84 9.20 -9.71 -2.95
N ARG A 85 10.45 -10.12 -3.15
CA ARG A 85 10.80 -11.47 -3.57
C ARG A 85 10.24 -12.57 -2.65
N ASP A 86 10.32 -12.33 -1.34
CA ASP A 86 9.88 -13.31 -0.34
C ASP A 86 8.36 -13.25 -0.16
N LEU A 87 7.76 -12.05 -0.29
CA LEU A 87 6.30 -11.88 -0.35
C LEU A 87 5.71 -12.62 -1.56
N ALA A 88 6.35 -12.56 -2.72
CA ALA A 88 5.94 -13.28 -3.92
C ALA A 88 5.90 -14.80 -3.73
N ARG A 89 6.81 -15.35 -2.95
CA ARG A 89 6.93 -16.80 -2.72
C ARG A 89 6.07 -17.30 -1.56
N TYR A 90 6.02 -16.51 -0.49
CA TYR A 90 5.40 -16.90 0.79
C TYR A 90 4.62 -15.70 1.35
N PRO A 91 3.47 -15.32 0.73
CA PRO A 91 2.76 -14.08 1.06
C PRO A 91 2.33 -14.02 2.52
N MET A 92 1.85 -15.13 3.11
CA MET A 92 1.39 -15.15 4.50
C MET A 92 2.52 -15.17 5.54
N GLU A 93 3.76 -15.47 5.12
CA GLU A 93 4.94 -15.39 5.98
C GLU A 93 5.61 -14.01 5.93
N ASN A 94 5.33 -13.25 4.87
CA ASN A 94 5.96 -11.96 4.59
C ASN A 94 4.96 -10.81 4.51
N GLY A 95 3.69 -11.08 4.68
CA GLY A 95 2.60 -10.14 4.80
C GLY A 95 1.75 -10.42 6.02
N SER A 96 0.84 -9.51 6.31
CA SER A 96 -0.06 -9.58 7.45
C SER A 96 -1.44 -9.09 7.07
N ILE A 97 -2.47 -9.67 7.67
CA ILE A 97 -3.82 -9.13 7.61
C ILE A 97 -4.07 -8.33 8.89
N ILE A 98 -4.49 -7.10 8.73
CA ILE A 98 -4.86 -6.21 9.83
C ILE A 98 -6.34 -5.84 9.76
N ARG A 99 -6.93 -5.59 10.92
CA ARG A 99 -8.28 -5.07 11.10
C ARG A 99 -8.18 -3.71 11.79
N ILE A 100 -8.81 -2.67 11.19
CA ILE A 100 -8.95 -1.38 11.86
C ILE A 100 -10.00 -1.50 12.95
N CYS A 101 -9.70 -1.06 14.15
CA CYS A 101 -10.55 -1.16 15.31
C CYS A 101 -11.69 -0.12 15.27
N ASP A 102 -12.69 -0.33 16.12
CA ASP A 102 -13.86 0.56 16.23
C ASP A 102 -13.52 1.96 16.72
N ASP A 103 -12.37 2.13 17.40
CA ASP A 103 -11.84 3.42 17.83
C ASP A 103 -11.27 4.28 16.68
N CYS A 104 -11.05 3.69 15.49
CA CYS A 104 -10.47 4.35 14.32
C CYS A 104 -9.04 4.89 14.54
N GLU A 105 -8.43 4.60 15.68
CA GLU A 105 -7.10 5.06 16.12
C GLU A 105 -6.09 3.90 16.25
N SER A 106 -6.55 2.66 16.08
CA SER A 106 -5.73 1.48 16.26
C SER A 106 -6.10 0.36 15.30
N TYR A 107 -5.17 -0.59 15.14
CA TYR A 107 -5.40 -1.81 14.38
C TYR A 107 -4.98 -3.05 15.17
N GLU A 108 -5.50 -4.19 14.77
CA GLU A 108 -5.15 -5.51 15.26
C GLU A 108 -4.62 -6.37 14.13
N ILE A 109 -3.70 -7.28 14.45
CA ILE A 109 -3.19 -8.28 13.50
C ILE A 109 -4.02 -9.54 13.65
N VAL A 110 -4.70 -9.93 12.57
CA VAL A 110 -5.49 -11.17 12.46
C VAL A 110 -4.91 -12.01 11.32
N ALA A 111 -3.86 -12.73 11.60
CA ALA A 111 -3.10 -13.50 10.63
C ALA A 111 -2.57 -14.80 11.26
N ASP A 112 -1.99 -15.66 10.44
CA ASP A 112 -1.39 -16.92 10.93
C ASP A 112 -0.07 -16.67 11.68
N ASN A 113 0.65 -15.60 11.29
CA ASN A 113 1.95 -15.21 11.83
C ASN A 113 1.95 -13.75 12.29
N PRO A 114 2.66 -13.40 13.38
CA PRO A 114 2.71 -12.04 13.93
C PRO A 114 3.68 -11.13 13.14
N VAL A 115 3.45 -11.03 11.83
CA VAL A 115 4.23 -10.14 10.96
C VAL A 115 3.69 -8.72 11.15
N LYS A 116 4.56 -7.79 11.55
CA LYS A 116 4.20 -6.37 11.60
C LYS A 116 4.01 -5.84 10.18
N PRO A 117 2.96 -5.05 9.91
CA PRO A 117 2.79 -4.41 8.61
C PRO A 117 3.93 -3.44 8.31
N THR A 118 4.01 -2.99 7.07
CA THR A 118 5.04 -2.04 6.62
C THR A 118 5.16 -0.83 7.53
N SER A 119 6.37 -0.28 7.67
CA SER A 119 6.61 0.98 8.38
C SER A 119 5.94 2.19 7.71
N GLU A 120 5.60 2.09 6.42
CA GLU A 120 4.86 3.10 5.66
C GLU A 120 3.33 2.96 5.80
N LEU A 121 2.85 2.19 6.79
CA LEU A 121 1.43 1.91 6.97
C LEU A 121 0.59 3.19 7.08
N ALA A 122 1.11 4.24 7.73
CA ALA A 122 0.42 5.52 7.87
C ALA A 122 0.06 6.12 6.51
N SER A 123 1.02 6.19 5.58
CA SER A 123 0.80 6.69 4.22
C SER A 123 -0.21 5.81 3.47
N HIS A 124 -0.08 4.49 3.56
CA HIS A 124 -1.00 3.57 2.89
C HIS A 124 -2.43 3.68 3.43
N LEU A 125 -2.64 3.74 4.74
CA LEU A 125 -3.98 3.90 5.31
C LEU A 125 -4.58 5.25 4.96
N ALA A 126 -3.80 6.34 4.95
CA ALA A 126 -4.24 7.65 4.51
C ALA A 126 -4.66 7.64 3.01
N MET A 127 -3.92 6.96 2.14
CA MET A 127 -4.32 6.74 0.75
C MET A 127 -5.63 5.96 0.63
N HIS A 128 -5.81 4.89 1.40
CA HIS A 128 -7.06 4.12 1.40
C HIS A 128 -8.24 4.93 1.93
N SER A 129 -8.01 5.80 2.94
CA SER A 129 -9.01 6.74 3.42
C SER A 129 -9.48 7.66 2.29
N LEU A 130 -8.56 8.27 1.54
CA LEU A 130 -8.87 9.09 0.37
C LEU A 130 -9.62 8.30 -0.73
N MET A 131 -9.21 7.05 -1.02
CA MET A 131 -9.88 6.20 -2.01
C MET A 131 -11.35 5.93 -1.63
N ILE A 132 -11.61 5.65 -0.35
CA ILE A 132 -12.97 5.41 0.16
C ILE A 132 -13.79 6.70 0.12
N GLU A 133 -13.23 7.81 0.53
CA GLU A 133 -13.89 9.12 0.50
C GLU A 133 -14.34 9.51 -0.91
N ARG A 134 -13.50 9.21 -1.90
CA ARG A 134 -13.79 9.50 -3.31
C ARG A 134 -14.70 8.49 -3.98
N GLY A 135 -14.91 7.32 -3.39
CA GLY A 135 -15.71 6.26 -3.97
C GLY A 135 -15.21 5.80 -5.34
N ASN A 136 -13.89 5.91 -5.60
CA ASN A 136 -13.30 5.57 -6.89
C ASN A 136 -13.14 4.05 -7.15
N GLY A 137 -13.44 3.23 -6.15
CA GLY A 137 -13.39 1.77 -6.24
C GLY A 137 -11.98 1.16 -6.18
N TYR A 138 -10.95 1.96 -6.03
CA TYR A 138 -9.58 1.45 -5.88
C TYR A 138 -9.43 0.72 -4.53
N LYS A 139 -8.74 -0.43 -4.59
CA LYS A 139 -8.56 -1.34 -3.45
C LYS A 139 -7.10 -1.53 -3.05
N ALA A 140 -6.15 -1.03 -3.84
CA ALA A 140 -4.73 -1.24 -3.62
C ALA A 140 -3.96 0.08 -3.64
N SER A 141 -2.98 0.17 -2.75
CA SER A 141 -1.96 1.20 -2.77
C SER A 141 -0.58 0.55 -2.87
N LEU A 142 0.26 1.10 -3.74
CA LEU A 142 1.57 0.57 -4.07
C LEU A 142 2.62 1.67 -3.94
N HIS A 143 3.71 1.34 -3.24
CA HIS A 143 4.94 2.12 -3.23
C HIS A 143 6.07 1.29 -3.81
N THR A 144 6.82 1.85 -4.75
CA THR A 144 7.92 1.17 -5.43
C THR A 144 8.99 2.17 -5.85
N HIS A 145 10.19 1.69 -6.19
CA HIS A 145 11.35 2.50 -6.54
C HIS A 145 11.80 2.25 -7.99
N PRO A 146 11.06 2.70 -9.02
CA PRO A 146 11.52 2.61 -10.40
C PRO A 146 12.84 3.38 -10.55
N ILE A 147 13.90 2.68 -10.92
CA ILE A 147 15.27 3.22 -10.92
C ILE A 147 15.37 4.47 -11.79
N GLU A 148 14.68 4.47 -12.92
CA GLU A 148 14.65 5.58 -13.86
C GLU A 148 13.98 6.82 -13.23
N LEU A 149 12.85 6.65 -12.58
CA LEU A 149 12.17 7.77 -11.89
C LEU A 149 12.99 8.27 -10.70
N VAL A 150 13.58 7.36 -9.91
CA VAL A 150 14.49 7.75 -8.83
C VAL A 150 15.66 8.55 -9.37
N ALA A 151 16.27 8.13 -10.48
CA ALA A 151 17.36 8.89 -11.12
C ALA A 151 16.88 10.29 -11.59
N MET A 152 15.66 10.40 -12.13
CA MET A 152 15.08 11.67 -12.55
C MET A 152 14.88 12.65 -11.39
N THR A 153 14.62 12.18 -10.16
CA THR A 153 14.50 13.04 -8.98
C THR A 153 15.78 13.81 -8.64
N HIS A 154 16.94 13.33 -9.09
CA HIS A 154 18.23 14.02 -8.91
C HIS A 154 18.44 15.18 -9.89
N HIS A 155 17.58 15.34 -10.88
CA HIS A 155 17.61 16.45 -11.83
C HIS A 155 16.63 17.55 -11.42
N ARG A 156 17.13 18.60 -10.78
CA ARG A 156 16.31 19.68 -10.19
C ARG A 156 15.17 20.21 -11.09
N PRO A 157 15.35 20.42 -12.41
CA PRO A 157 14.26 20.86 -13.27
C PRO A 157 13.03 19.94 -13.25
N PHE A 158 13.21 18.64 -13.04
CA PHE A 158 12.10 17.66 -12.98
C PHE A 158 11.30 17.73 -11.68
N LEU A 159 11.80 18.41 -10.66
CA LEU A 159 11.09 18.66 -9.41
C LEU A 159 10.13 19.85 -9.48
N ALA A 160 10.16 20.60 -10.59
CA ALA A 160 9.22 21.68 -10.83
C ALA A 160 7.87 21.10 -11.28
N LYS A 161 6.79 21.72 -10.80
CA LYS A 161 5.41 21.31 -11.12
C LYS A 161 5.25 21.13 -12.65
N ASP A 162 4.68 20.03 -13.05
CA ASP A 162 4.32 19.67 -14.43
C ASP A 162 5.49 19.50 -15.43
N VAL A 163 6.73 19.82 -15.07
CA VAL A 163 7.87 19.68 -16.01
C VAL A 163 8.08 18.22 -16.37
N LEU A 164 8.18 17.34 -15.35
CA LEU A 164 8.36 15.91 -15.57
C LEU A 164 7.13 15.28 -16.25
N THR A 165 5.94 15.65 -15.81
CA THR A 165 4.68 15.20 -16.42
C THR A 165 4.66 15.48 -17.92
N ARG A 166 4.94 16.73 -18.34
CA ARG A 166 4.95 17.10 -19.77
C ARG A 166 6.01 16.37 -20.56
N LEU A 167 7.20 16.18 -19.96
CA LEU A 167 8.26 15.42 -20.59
C LEU A 167 7.81 13.98 -20.85
N LEU A 168 7.30 13.27 -19.84
CA LEU A 168 6.87 11.88 -19.98
C LEU A 168 5.70 11.73 -20.96
N TRP A 169 4.74 12.66 -20.95
CA TRP A 169 3.65 12.65 -21.94
C TRP A 169 4.13 12.88 -23.37
N SER A 170 5.25 13.59 -23.55
CA SER A 170 5.80 13.83 -24.88
C SER A 170 6.60 12.64 -25.43
N MET A 171 6.99 11.70 -24.58
CA MET A 171 7.79 10.54 -24.98
C MET A 171 6.95 9.44 -25.61
N ILE A 172 5.85 9.06 -24.95
CA ILE A 172 4.93 8.02 -25.43
C ILE A 172 3.47 8.38 -25.07
N PRO A 173 2.52 8.17 -25.98
CA PRO A 173 1.11 8.50 -25.76
C PRO A 173 0.48 7.74 -24.59
N GLU A 174 0.93 6.52 -24.35
CA GLU A 174 0.42 5.64 -23.29
C GLU A 174 0.59 6.26 -21.91
N THR A 175 1.70 7.00 -21.66
CA THR A 175 1.89 7.68 -20.38
C THR A 175 0.75 8.66 -20.10
N ARG A 176 0.32 9.40 -21.12
CA ARG A 176 -0.82 10.32 -20.97
C ARG A 176 -2.15 9.59 -20.87
N ALA A 177 -2.30 8.45 -21.57
CA ALA A 177 -3.52 7.67 -21.55
C ALA A 177 -3.78 7.01 -20.18
N PHE A 178 -2.70 6.52 -19.51
CA PHE A 178 -2.80 5.84 -18.23
C PHE A 178 -2.62 6.77 -17.02
N CYS A 179 -1.92 7.89 -17.20
CA CYS A 179 -1.73 8.92 -16.17
C CYS A 179 -2.19 10.29 -16.69
N PRO A 180 -3.51 10.47 -16.96
CA PRO A 180 -4.03 11.68 -17.58
C PRO A 180 -3.90 12.93 -16.71
N LYS A 181 -3.84 12.78 -15.39
CA LYS A 181 -3.61 13.87 -14.43
C LYS A 181 -2.12 14.15 -14.22
N GLY A 182 -1.24 13.22 -14.64
CA GLY A 182 0.21 13.34 -14.50
C GLY A 182 0.75 12.88 -13.16
N LEU A 183 1.92 13.42 -12.80
CA LEU A 183 2.67 13.05 -11.60
C LEU A 183 2.70 14.21 -10.60
N GLY A 184 2.32 13.93 -9.36
CA GLY A 184 2.56 14.79 -8.22
C GLY A 184 4.01 14.65 -7.72
N ILE A 185 4.59 15.74 -7.27
CA ILE A 185 5.95 15.76 -6.72
C ILE A 185 5.88 16.16 -5.25
N ILE A 186 6.43 15.31 -4.39
CA ILE A 186 6.54 15.58 -2.95
C ILE A 186 7.98 16.03 -2.66
N PRO A 187 8.17 17.14 -1.96
CA PRO A 187 9.48 17.47 -1.40
C PRO A 187 9.97 16.38 -0.45
N TYR A 188 11.28 16.30 -0.23
CA TYR A 188 11.85 15.36 0.73
C TYR A 188 11.13 15.42 2.08
N ALA A 189 10.66 14.29 2.55
CA ALA A 189 10.08 14.10 3.86
C ALA A 189 10.66 12.85 4.52
N MET A 190 10.64 12.81 5.85
CA MET A 190 11.14 11.65 6.60
C MET A 190 10.28 10.42 6.28
N PRO A 191 10.88 9.30 5.85
CA PRO A 191 10.15 8.05 5.67
C PRO A 191 9.35 7.66 6.91
N SER A 192 8.17 7.09 6.71
CA SER A 192 7.25 6.65 7.77
C SER A 192 6.68 7.77 8.66
N SER A 193 6.81 9.04 8.27
CA SER A 193 6.24 10.17 9.00
C SER A 193 4.82 10.50 8.55
N THR A 194 4.04 11.13 9.45
CA THR A 194 2.71 11.69 9.11
C THR A 194 2.84 12.79 8.07
N ALA A 195 3.89 13.60 8.12
CA ALA A 195 4.15 14.64 7.13
C ALA A 195 4.29 14.06 5.71
N LEU A 196 4.95 12.89 5.54
CA LEU A 196 4.99 12.19 4.27
C LEU A 196 3.62 11.67 3.86
N ALA A 197 2.85 11.11 4.79
CA ALA A 197 1.51 10.61 4.54
C ALA A 197 0.57 11.73 4.05
N ASP A 198 0.56 12.85 4.75
CA ASP A 198 -0.28 14.03 4.43
C ASP A 198 0.11 14.62 3.06
N ALA A 199 1.41 14.77 2.79
CA ALA A 199 1.90 15.26 1.50
C ALA A 199 1.54 14.30 0.35
N THR A 200 1.61 12.99 0.58
CA THR A 200 1.23 11.96 -0.40
C THR A 200 -0.26 12.07 -0.74
N VAL A 201 -1.12 12.14 0.27
CA VAL A 201 -2.57 12.25 0.08
C VAL A 201 -2.93 13.55 -0.64
N ALA A 202 -2.35 14.69 -0.24
CA ALA A 202 -2.59 15.98 -0.88
C ALA A 202 -2.23 15.95 -2.37
N GLN A 203 -1.15 15.25 -2.77
CA GLN A 203 -0.78 15.12 -4.17
C GLN A 203 -1.66 14.11 -4.91
N LEU A 204 -2.02 12.97 -4.32
CA LEU A 204 -2.93 11.98 -4.93
C LEU A 204 -4.35 12.50 -5.10
N ASP A 205 -4.70 13.60 -4.44
CA ASP A 205 -5.95 14.32 -4.67
C ASP A 205 -5.99 14.94 -6.08
N GLU A 206 -4.86 15.41 -6.58
CA GLU A 206 -4.73 16.06 -7.88
C GLU A 206 -4.19 15.13 -8.98
N TYR A 207 -3.29 14.20 -8.66
CA TYR A 207 -2.50 13.40 -9.60
C TYR A 207 -2.80 11.90 -9.52
N ASP A 208 -2.51 11.16 -10.59
CA ASP A 208 -2.69 9.71 -10.64
C ASP A 208 -1.55 8.94 -9.95
N VAL A 209 -0.35 9.52 -9.98
CA VAL A 209 0.89 8.97 -9.42
C VAL A 209 1.62 10.06 -8.67
N VAL A 210 2.28 9.69 -7.58
CA VAL A 210 3.04 10.62 -6.74
C VAL A 210 4.48 10.12 -6.59
N MET A 211 5.42 11.03 -6.68
CA MET A 211 6.84 10.76 -6.60
C MET A 211 7.52 11.67 -5.57
#